data_2cead5e02ef5eaf2da1b8d33f44006fc
#
_entry.id   2cead5e02ef5eaf2da1b8d33f44006fc
#
_cell.length_a   1.000
_cell.length_b   1.000
_cell.length_c   1.000
_cell.angle_alpha   90.00
_cell.angle_beta   90.00
_cell.angle_gamma   90.00
#
_symmetry.space_group_name_H-M   'P 1'
#
loop_
_entity.id
_entity.type
_entity.pdbx_description
1 polymer ?
#
loop_
_entity_poly.entity_id
_entity_poly.type
_entity_poly.pdbx_seq_one_letter_code
_entity_poly.pdbx_strand_id
1 'polypeptide(L)'
;MRRLPTVAALFAAGGLIVAQSAAADDAASIKSAEAAGPAAVSSGATIYAWGEGGAMTKLREGTNGYWCMADDPKPGDGQMCGDANAMEWLMALVEKKEPPKDKVGLVYMLAGIDMAASNLDPYAEAPAEGSDYVKTGPHIMILNAMDQLQGYTGDANPDTTKPYVMYPDTPYAHIMYPVE
;
A
#
# COMPACT_ATOMS: atom_id res chain seq x y z
N MET A 1 41.55 -55.11 28.23
CA MET A 1 41.63 -53.82 27.49
C MET A 1 40.33 -53.56 26.80
N ARG A 2 39.46 -52.71 27.38
CA ARG A 2 38.17 -52.32 26.79
C ARG A 2 38.33 -50.92 26.23
N ARG A 3 38.11 -50.76 24.91
CA ARG A 3 38.11 -49.44 24.23
C ARG A 3 36.71 -48.83 24.34
N LEU A 4 36.60 -47.63 24.88
CA LEU A 4 35.39 -46.81 24.86
C LEU A 4 35.23 -46.16 23.48
N PRO A 5 34.01 -46.06 22.93
CA PRO A 5 33.78 -45.28 21.71
C PRO A 5 33.62 -43.80 22.04
N THR A 6 34.30 -42.97 21.27
CA THR A 6 34.18 -41.49 21.29
C THR A 6 32.91 -41.10 20.57
N VAL A 7 31.97 -40.49 21.28
CA VAL A 7 30.76 -39.88 20.67
C VAL A 7 31.11 -38.50 20.20
N ALA A 8 31.13 -38.28 18.89
CA ALA A 8 31.23 -36.97 18.27
C ALA A 8 29.88 -36.26 18.34
N ALA A 9 29.77 -35.16 19.07
CA ALA A 9 28.59 -34.31 19.07
C ALA A 9 28.60 -33.43 17.81
N LEU A 10 27.66 -33.69 16.90
CA LEU A 10 27.29 -32.73 15.83
C LEU A 10 26.40 -31.64 16.45
N PHE A 11 26.93 -30.45 16.62
CA PHE A 11 26.15 -29.25 16.91
C PHE A 11 25.64 -28.64 15.63
N ALA A 12 24.31 -28.53 15.53
CA ALA A 12 23.56 -28.01 14.39
C ALA A 12 23.78 -26.50 14.21
N ALA A 13 24.26 -26.12 13.02
CA ALA A 13 24.29 -24.75 12.52
C ALA A 13 22.96 -24.42 11.80
N GLY A 14 21.82 -24.50 12.51
CA GLY A 14 20.48 -24.32 11.90
C GLY A 14 19.80 -22.97 12.18
N GLY A 15 20.35 -22.12 13.08
CA GLY A 15 19.64 -20.92 13.56
C GLY A 15 19.91 -19.63 12.80
N LEU A 16 20.96 -19.54 11.97
CA LEU A 16 21.34 -18.28 11.31
C LEU A 16 20.61 -17.99 10.00
N ILE A 17 20.10 -18.98 9.31
CA ILE A 17 19.55 -18.83 7.96
C ILE A 17 18.15 -18.15 7.98
N VAL A 18 17.33 -18.45 8.99
CA VAL A 18 15.95 -17.90 9.08
C VAL A 18 15.96 -16.42 9.46
N ALA A 19 16.88 -15.98 10.32
CA ALA A 19 17.00 -14.57 10.71
C ALA A 19 17.53 -13.67 9.59
N GLN A 20 18.39 -14.20 8.71
CA GLN A 20 18.90 -13.46 7.55
C GLN A 20 17.86 -13.27 6.43
N SER A 21 16.97 -14.24 6.19
CA SER A 21 15.90 -14.10 5.18
C SER A 21 14.87 -13.06 5.62
N ALA A 22 14.39 -13.09 6.87
CA ALA A 22 13.42 -12.10 7.37
C ALA A 22 13.97 -10.66 7.31
N ALA A 23 15.21 -10.44 7.72
CA ALA A 23 15.83 -9.11 7.65
C ALA A 23 16.05 -8.61 6.21
N ALA A 24 16.27 -9.51 5.25
CA ALA A 24 16.39 -9.16 3.84
C ALA A 24 15.02 -8.80 3.24
N ASP A 25 13.97 -9.52 3.63
CA ASP A 25 12.59 -9.26 3.21
C ASP A 25 12.09 -7.92 3.79
N ASP A 26 12.40 -7.62 5.05
CA ASP A 26 12.07 -6.33 5.67
C ASP A 26 12.78 -5.17 4.96
N ALA A 27 14.06 -5.32 4.61
CA ALA A 27 14.82 -4.28 3.91
C ALA A 27 14.27 -4.03 2.49
N ALA A 28 13.85 -5.07 1.78
CA ALA A 28 13.20 -4.96 0.47
C ALA A 28 11.84 -4.24 0.58
N SER A 29 11.04 -4.59 1.58
CA SER A 29 9.74 -3.96 1.85
C SER A 29 9.90 -2.49 2.23
N ILE A 30 10.88 -2.13 3.07
CA ILE A 30 11.18 -0.73 3.41
C ILE A 30 11.54 0.06 2.16
N LYS A 31 12.40 -0.48 1.30
CA LYS A 31 12.80 0.17 0.05
C LYS A 31 11.61 0.35 -0.92
N SER A 32 10.73 -0.65 -1.02
CA SER A 32 9.50 -0.57 -1.80
C SER A 32 8.60 0.56 -1.28
N ALA A 33 8.32 0.59 0.01
CA ALA A 33 7.51 1.63 0.63
C ALA A 33 8.09 3.04 0.41
N GLU A 34 9.41 3.22 0.57
CA GLU A 34 10.07 4.51 0.38
C GLU A 34 9.99 5.03 -1.07
N ALA A 35 9.89 4.15 -2.04
CA ALA A 35 9.74 4.53 -3.45
C ALA A 35 8.37 5.16 -3.76
N ALA A 36 7.37 4.95 -2.92
CA ALA A 36 6.01 5.45 -3.14
C ALA A 36 5.88 6.96 -3.00
N GLY A 37 6.75 7.62 -2.25
CA GLY A 37 6.68 9.07 -1.99
C GLY A 37 7.97 9.82 -2.27
N PRO A 38 7.92 11.17 -2.30
CA PRO A 38 9.14 11.96 -2.38
C PRO A 38 10.06 11.67 -1.18
N ALA A 39 11.37 11.70 -1.38
CA ALA A 39 12.34 11.43 -0.32
C ALA A 39 12.14 12.30 0.94
N ALA A 40 11.68 13.54 0.78
CA ALA A 40 11.32 14.43 1.90
C ALA A 40 10.17 13.89 2.77
N VAL A 41 9.32 13.02 2.24
CA VAL A 41 8.21 12.36 2.92
C VAL A 41 8.64 10.97 3.40
N SER A 42 9.11 10.12 2.50
CA SER A 42 9.31 8.71 2.76
C SER A 42 10.49 8.39 3.69
N SER A 43 11.58 9.18 3.65
CA SER A 43 12.78 8.90 4.46
C SER A 43 12.55 8.96 5.97
N GLY A 44 11.61 9.80 6.43
CA GLY A 44 11.24 9.94 7.85
C GLY A 44 9.91 9.29 8.21
N ALA A 45 9.26 8.59 7.28
CA ALA A 45 7.95 8.00 7.48
C ALA A 45 7.99 6.71 8.33
N THR A 46 6.90 6.43 9.03
CA THR A 46 6.66 5.10 9.59
C THR A 46 6.38 4.13 8.45
N ILE A 47 7.10 3.00 8.43
CA ILE A 47 6.94 2.01 7.35
C ILE A 47 6.14 0.82 7.85
N TYR A 48 5.17 0.44 7.03
CA TYR A 48 4.34 -0.75 7.23
C TYR A 48 4.47 -1.70 6.03
N ALA A 49 4.15 -2.96 6.25
CA ALA A 49 3.87 -3.96 5.23
C ALA A 49 2.53 -4.63 5.50
N TRP A 50 1.88 -5.11 4.45
CA TRP A 50 0.70 -5.93 4.58
C TRP A 50 1.08 -7.32 5.11
N GLY A 51 0.30 -7.82 6.05
CA GLY A 51 0.39 -9.18 6.57
C GLY A 51 -0.85 -10.01 6.24
N GLU A 52 -0.91 -11.22 6.75
CA GLU A 52 -2.05 -12.10 6.53
C GLU A 52 -3.37 -11.45 6.99
N GLY A 53 -4.42 -11.60 6.18
CA GLY A 53 -5.75 -11.10 6.48
C GLY A 53 -5.89 -9.56 6.44
N GLY A 54 -4.95 -8.85 5.80
CA GLY A 54 -4.95 -7.38 5.73
C GLY A 54 -4.44 -6.69 6.99
N ALA A 55 -3.76 -7.43 7.88
CA ALA A 55 -3.11 -6.85 9.04
C ALA A 55 -1.92 -5.98 8.60
N MET A 56 -1.67 -4.87 9.31
CA MET A 56 -0.50 -4.02 9.08
C MET A 56 0.61 -4.36 10.07
N THR A 57 1.79 -4.72 9.56
CA THR A 57 3.00 -4.94 10.36
C THR A 57 3.91 -3.73 10.23
N LYS A 58 4.28 -3.12 11.36
CA LYS A 58 5.22 -2.01 11.37
C LYS A 58 6.66 -2.51 11.25
N LEU A 59 7.36 -2.09 10.18
CA LEU A 59 8.76 -2.44 9.92
C LEU A 59 9.74 -1.39 10.44
N ARG A 60 9.33 -0.11 10.45
CA ARG A 60 10.15 1.02 10.93
C ARG A 60 9.27 2.08 11.57
N GLU A 61 9.69 2.62 12.71
CA GLU A 61 9.10 3.82 13.31
C GLU A 61 9.58 5.07 12.57
N GLY A 62 8.67 6.01 12.29
CA GLY A 62 8.95 7.28 11.66
C GLY A 62 8.99 8.46 12.62
N THR A 63 9.39 9.63 12.13
CA THR A 63 9.54 10.85 12.93
C THR A 63 8.85 12.08 12.35
N ASN A 64 8.28 11.98 11.13
CA ASN A 64 7.74 13.13 10.40
C ASN A 64 6.22 13.16 10.29
N GLY A 65 5.51 12.22 10.93
CA GLY A 65 4.05 12.12 10.89
C GLY A 65 3.45 11.51 9.62
N TYR A 66 4.30 11.13 8.65
CA TYR A 66 3.89 10.37 7.47
C TYR A 66 4.03 8.87 7.71
N TRP A 67 3.31 8.10 6.93
CA TRP A 67 3.44 6.64 6.84
C TRP A 67 3.64 6.22 5.39
N CYS A 68 4.33 5.09 5.19
CA CYS A 68 4.41 4.45 3.88
C CYS A 68 4.12 2.96 4.04
N MET A 69 3.47 2.40 3.04
CA MET A 69 3.12 0.99 2.93
C MET A 69 3.92 0.36 1.80
N ALA A 70 4.52 -0.79 2.06
CA ALA A 70 5.18 -1.58 1.04
C ALA A 70 4.16 -2.18 0.06
N ASP A 71 4.64 -2.47 -1.15
CA ASP A 71 3.87 -3.18 -2.15
C ASP A 71 3.39 -4.54 -1.63
N ASP A 72 2.13 -4.89 -1.92
CA ASP A 72 1.62 -6.26 -1.82
C ASP A 72 1.59 -6.83 -3.24
N PRO A 73 2.01 -8.08 -3.46
CA PRO A 73 1.92 -8.72 -4.78
C PRO A 73 0.49 -8.87 -5.32
N LYS A 74 -0.53 -8.55 -4.52
CA LYS A 74 -1.91 -8.53 -4.98
C LYS A 74 -2.23 -7.25 -5.75
N PRO A 75 -2.98 -7.33 -6.86
CA PRO A 75 -3.49 -6.15 -7.54
C PRO A 75 -4.34 -5.28 -6.60
N GLY A 76 -4.13 -3.97 -6.63
CA GLY A 76 -4.87 -3.00 -5.83
C GLY A 76 -4.22 -2.58 -4.50
N ASP A 77 -3.15 -3.26 -4.10
CA ASP A 77 -2.44 -2.99 -2.84
C ASP A 77 -1.01 -2.47 -3.12
N GLY A 78 -0.85 -1.59 -4.11
CA GLY A 78 0.43 -0.98 -4.48
C GLY A 78 1.06 -0.16 -3.36
N GLN A 79 2.38 0.07 -3.47
CA GLN A 79 3.09 0.88 -2.49
C GLN A 79 2.56 2.31 -2.44
N MET A 80 2.39 2.84 -1.24
CA MET A 80 1.81 4.17 -1.03
C MET A 80 2.44 4.88 0.19
N CYS A 81 2.46 6.23 0.15
CA CYS A 81 2.82 7.06 1.31
C CYS A 81 1.72 8.09 1.56
N GLY A 82 1.27 8.21 2.80
CA GLY A 82 0.20 9.15 3.15
C GLY A 82 0.44 9.91 4.44
N ASP A 83 -0.38 10.93 4.65
CA ASP A 83 -0.46 11.66 5.91
C ASP A 83 -1.39 10.98 6.94
N ALA A 84 -1.52 11.56 8.13
CA ALA A 84 -2.36 10.99 9.18
C ALA A 84 -3.86 10.93 8.79
N ASN A 85 -4.37 11.91 8.02
CA ASN A 85 -5.75 11.93 7.56
C ASN A 85 -6.01 10.81 6.54
N ALA A 86 -5.03 10.56 5.68
CA ALA A 86 -5.06 9.45 4.73
C ALA A 86 -5.07 8.08 5.43
N MET A 87 -4.36 7.92 6.56
CA MET A 87 -4.42 6.70 7.36
C MET A 87 -5.82 6.45 7.93
N GLU A 88 -6.48 7.48 8.45
CA GLU A 88 -7.85 7.35 8.96
C GLU A 88 -8.82 6.93 7.84
N TRP A 89 -8.66 7.48 6.64
CA TRP A 89 -9.47 7.09 5.48
C TRP A 89 -9.18 5.65 5.04
N LEU A 90 -7.91 5.26 4.95
CA LEU A 90 -7.50 3.90 4.57
C LEU A 90 -8.06 2.86 5.56
N MET A 91 -7.95 3.14 6.85
CA MET A 91 -8.50 2.23 7.87
C MET A 91 -10.02 2.13 7.79
N ALA A 92 -10.72 3.22 7.47
CA ALA A 92 -12.16 3.19 7.25
C ALA A 92 -12.52 2.32 6.04
N LEU A 93 -11.75 2.41 4.93
CA LEU A 93 -11.92 1.55 3.76
C LEU A 93 -11.72 0.07 4.10
N VAL A 94 -10.61 -0.28 4.76
CA VAL A 94 -10.30 -1.67 5.17
C VAL A 94 -11.36 -2.24 6.10
N GLU A 95 -11.85 -1.43 7.05
CA GLU A 95 -12.88 -1.83 8.01
C GLU A 95 -14.31 -1.71 7.49
N LYS A 96 -14.50 -1.30 6.23
CA LYS A 96 -15.81 -1.06 5.58
C LYS A 96 -16.70 -0.08 6.36
N LYS A 97 -16.08 0.97 6.91
CA LYS A 97 -16.74 2.06 7.66
C LYS A 97 -16.73 3.34 6.85
N GLU A 98 -17.63 4.28 7.17
CA GLU A 98 -17.55 5.62 6.59
C GLU A 98 -16.26 6.32 7.01
N PRO A 99 -15.48 6.91 6.06
CA PRO A 99 -14.31 7.70 6.38
C PRO A 99 -14.71 9.04 7.04
N PRO A 100 -13.78 9.71 7.75
CA PRO A 100 -13.99 11.06 8.25
C PRO A 100 -14.34 12.01 7.11
N LYS A 101 -15.33 12.92 7.31
CA LYS A 101 -15.82 13.82 6.25
C LYS A 101 -15.23 15.23 6.33
N ASP A 102 -14.52 15.55 7.40
CA ASP A 102 -14.01 16.87 7.74
C ASP A 102 -12.49 17.04 7.54
N LYS A 103 -11.85 16.02 6.98
CA LYS A 103 -10.39 15.97 6.81
C LYS A 103 -10.03 15.56 5.39
N VAL A 104 -9.25 16.37 4.72
CA VAL A 104 -8.62 15.98 3.45
C VAL A 104 -7.33 15.23 3.77
N GLY A 105 -7.12 14.08 3.12
CA GLY A 105 -5.90 13.30 3.18
C GLY A 105 -5.19 13.29 1.83
N LEU A 106 -3.86 13.14 1.85
CA LEU A 106 -3.04 13.00 0.64
C LEU A 106 -2.28 11.68 0.68
N VAL A 107 -2.28 10.98 -0.47
CA VAL A 107 -1.47 9.78 -0.68
C VAL A 107 -0.63 9.94 -1.94
N TYR A 108 0.63 9.60 -1.84
CA TYR A 108 1.56 9.46 -2.96
C TYR A 108 1.64 7.99 -3.37
N MET A 109 1.52 7.72 -4.65
CA MET A 109 1.78 6.43 -5.29
C MET A 109 2.68 6.67 -6.50
N LEU A 110 3.96 7.01 -6.25
CA LEU A 110 4.90 7.48 -7.29
C LEU A 110 5.76 6.36 -7.88
N ALA A 111 5.55 5.12 -7.50
CA ALA A 111 6.34 3.99 -7.98
C ALA A 111 5.46 2.91 -8.62
N GLY A 112 5.87 2.49 -9.80
CA GLY A 112 5.20 1.40 -10.50
C GLY A 112 3.86 1.79 -11.14
N ILE A 113 3.02 0.79 -11.30
CA ILE A 113 1.65 0.92 -11.81
C ILE A 113 0.71 0.36 -10.77
N ASP A 114 -0.18 1.20 -10.28
CA ASP A 114 -1.31 0.77 -9.45
C ASP A 114 -2.39 0.09 -10.31
N MET A 115 -2.99 -1.00 -9.80
CA MET A 115 -3.98 -1.78 -10.52
C MET A 115 -5.20 -2.03 -9.63
N ALA A 116 -6.31 -1.36 -9.92
CA ALA A 116 -7.58 -1.61 -9.26
C ALA A 116 -8.49 -2.52 -10.08
N ALA A 117 -9.18 -3.44 -9.44
CA ALA A 117 -10.13 -4.34 -10.09
C ALA A 117 -11.36 -3.60 -10.64
N SER A 118 -11.73 -2.47 -10.04
CA SER A 118 -12.86 -1.64 -10.48
C SER A 118 -12.63 -0.18 -10.14
N ASN A 119 -13.06 0.74 -11.00
CA ASN A 119 -13.15 2.16 -10.66
C ASN A 119 -14.44 2.50 -9.88
N LEU A 120 -15.41 1.60 -9.84
CA LEU A 120 -16.74 1.86 -9.26
C LEU A 120 -16.93 1.20 -7.89
N ASP A 121 -16.34 0.01 -7.70
CA ASP A 121 -16.50 -0.78 -6.48
C ASP A 121 -15.15 -0.95 -5.76
N PRO A 122 -15.00 -0.35 -4.57
CA PRO A 122 -13.75 -0.44 -3.78
C PRO A 122 -13.47 -1.85 -3.25
N TYR A 123 -14.43 -2.78 -3.33
CA TYR A 123 -14.32 -4.14 -2.81
C TYR A 123 -14.32 -5.21 -3.90
N ALA A 124 -14.21 -4.81 -5.17
CA ALA A 124 -14.08 -5.76 -6.27
C ALA A 124 -12.75 -6.51 -6.17
N GLU A 125 -12.82 -7.85 -6.12
CA GLU A 125 -11.64 -8.72 -6.06
C GLU A 125 -11.04 -9.02 -7.44
N ALA A 126 -11.83 -8.83 -8.49
CA ALA A 126 -11.43 -9.01 -9.89
C ALA A 126 -12.21 -8.06 -10.80
N PRO A 127 -11.68 -7.74 -12.00
CA PRO A 127 -12.41 -6.98 -12.99
C PRO A 127 -13.72 -7.68 -13.39
N ALA A 128 -14.76 -6.89 -13.73
CA ALA A 128 -15.98 -7.41 -14.29
C ALA A 128 -15.70 -8.18 -15.59
N GLU A 129 -16.60 -9.12 -15.95
CA GLU A 129 -16.47 -9.91 -17.18
C GLU A 129 -16.35 -8.99 -18.41
N GLY A 130 -15.29 -9.18 -19.19
CA GLY A 130 -14.96 -8.38 -20.37
C GLY A 130 -14.30 -7.03 -20.08
N SER A 131 -13.91 -6.77 -18.83
CA SER A 131 -13.16 -5.59 -18.42
C SER A 131 -11.72 -5.95 -18.03
N ASP A 132 -10.81 -4.98 -18.13
CA ASP A 132 -9.45 -5.06 -17.64
C ASP A 132 -9.32 -4.35 -16.29
N TYR A 133 -8.19 -4.55 -15.59
CA TYR A 133 -7.82 -3.74 -14.45
C TYR A 133 -7.67 -2.26 -14.83
N VAL A 134 -8.14 -1.36 -13.98
CA VAL A 134 -7.83 0.07 -14.06
C VAL A 134 -6.36 0.24 -13.66
N LYS A 135 -5.54 0.73 -14.58
CA LYS A 135 -4.08 0.86 -14.39
C LYS A 135 -3.72 2.33 -14.37
N THR A 136 -3.19 2.78 -13.24
CA THR A 136 -2.74 4.17 -13.06
C THR A 136 -1.23 4.18 -12.84
N GLY A 137 -0.52 4.98 -13.64
CA GLY A 137 0.92 5.25 -13.43
C GLY A 137 1.17 6.06 -12.17
N PRO A 138 2.34 6.70 -12.03
CA PRO A 138 2.64 7.56 -10.89
C PRO A 138 1.57 8.64 -10.67
N HIS A 139 1.01 8.71 -9.46
CA HIS A 139 -0.11 9.60 -9.17
C HIS A 139 -0.15 10.01 -7.69
N ILE A 140 -1.02 10.98 -7.41
CA ILE A 140 -1.38 11.40 -6.06
C ILE A 140 -2.88 11.17 -5.89
N MET A 141 -3.31 10.65 -4.73
CA MET A 141 -4.72 10.59 -4.36
C MET A 141 -5.06 11.76 -3.43
N ILE A 142 -6.19 12.43 -3.68
CA ILE A 142 -6.75 13.46 -2.81
C ILE A 142 -8.05 12.90 -2.23
N LEU A 143 -8.00 12.54 -0.96
CA LEU A 143 -9.04 11.82 -0.24
C LEU A 143 -9.98 12.79 0.47
N ASN A 144 -11.26 12.44 0.60
CA ASN A 144 -12.30 13.26 1.28
C ASN A 144 -12.50 14.67 0.70
N ALA A 145 -12.10 14.92 -0.52
CA ALA A 145 -12.29 16.20 -1.19
C ALA A 145 -13.64 16.24 -1.94
N MET A 146 -14.72 15.80 -1.30
CA MET A 146 -16.02 15.55 -1.92
C MET A 146 -16.60 16.74 -2.68
N ASP A 147 -16.44 17.96 -2.15
CA ASP A 147 -16.93 19.18 -2.79
C ASP A 147 -16.11 19.59 -4.04
N GLN A 148 -14.91 19.04 -4.21
CA GLN A 148 -13.99 19.30 -5.31
C GLN A 148 -14.01 18.25 -6.42
N LEU A 149 -14.84 17.20 -6.32
CA LEU A 149 -14.93 16.14 -7.34
C LEU A 149 -15.61 16.61 -8.62
N GLN A 150 -16.30 17.76 -8.62
CA GLN A 150 -17.00 18.31 -9.76
C GLN A 150 -16.03 18.64 -10.91
N GLY A 151 -16.40 18.18 -12.12
CA GLY A 151 -15.58 18.40 -13.32
C GLY A 151 -14.60 17.27 -13.64
N TYR A 152 -14.49 16.26 -12.79
CA TYR A 152 -13.74 15.03 -13.06
C TYR A 152 -14.70 13.88 -13.38
N THR A 153 -14.28 13.00 -14.29
CA THR A 153 -15.10 11.82 -14.65
C THR A 153 -14.93 10.72 -13.62
N GLY A 154 -16.01 9.96 -13.36
CA GLY A 154 -16.00 8.76 -12.52
C GLY A 154 -16.43 7.54 -13.33
N ASP A 155 -16.01 7.43 -14.59
CA ASP A 155 -16.39 6.34 -15.49
C ASP A 155 -15.81 5.00 -15.02
N ALA A 156 -16.48 3.89 -15.40
CA ALA A 156 -15.99 2.54 -15.10
C ALA A 156 -14.60 2.26 -15.70
N ASN A 157 -14.30 2.88 -16.85
CA ASN A 157 -13.02 2.80 -17.57
C ASN A 157 -12.48 4.23 -17.76
N PRO A 158 -11.86 4.84 -16.73
CA PRO A 158 -11.38 6.21 -16.79
C PRO A 158 -10.15 6.34 -17.70
N ASP A 159 -9.95 7.52 -18.27
CA ASP A 159 -8.67 7.90 -18.90
C ASP A 159 -7.66 8.20 -17.77
N THR A 160 -6.85 7.21 -17.41
CA THR A 160 -5.88 7.28 -16.30
C THR A 160 -4.68 8.19 -16.56
N THR A 161 -4.60 8.82 -17.75
CA THR A 161 -3.60 9.86 -18.06
C THR A 161 -4.04 11.26 -17.64
N LYS A 162 -5.27 11.41 -17.16
CA LYS A 162 -5.88 12.65 -16.68
C LYS A 162 -6.44 12.48 -15.29
N PRO A 163 -6.67 13.57 -14.53
CA PRO A 163 -7.37 13.46 -13.26
C PRO A 163 -8.78 12.86 -13.42
N TYR A 164 -9.11 11.90 -12.56
CA TYR A 164 -10.41 11.23 -12.54
C TYR A 164 -10.84 10.92 -11.11
N VAL A 165 -12.12 10.56 -10.94
CA VAL A 165 -12.69 10.12 -9.67
C VAL A 165 -12.66 8.60 -9.60
N MET A 166 -12.04 8.05 -8.57
CA MET A 166 -12.14 6.65 -8.22
C MET A 166 -13.23 6.47 -7.16
N TYR A 167 -14.00 5.38 -7.26
CA TYR A 167 -15.12 5.00 -6.41
C TYR A 167 -16.22 6.07 -6.31
N PRO A 168 -16.67 6.65 -7.46
CA PRO A 168 -17.74 7.62 -7.46
C PRO A 168 -19.00 7.05 -6.77
N ASP A 169 -19.85 7.92 -6.24
CA ASP A 169 -21.09 7.55 -5.54
C ASP A 169 -20.92 6.64 -4.31
N THR A 170 -19.69 6.48 -3.83
CA THR A 170 -19.39 5.77 -2.59
C THR A 170 -18.83 6.74 -1.52
N PRO A 171 -18.82 6.38 -0.25
CA PRO A 171 -18.14 7.17 0.79
C PRO A 171 -16.63 7.31 0.57
N TYR A 172 -16.06 6.50 -0.29
CA TYR A 172 -14.62 6.43 -0.58
C TYR A 172 -14.24 7.16 -1.87
N ALA A 173 -15.15 7.92 -2.46
CA ALA A 173 -14.86 8.71 -3.66
C ALA A 173 -13.67 9.64 -3.44
N HIS A 174 -12.70 9.63 -4.34
CA HIS A 174 -11.48 10.43 -4.25
C HIS A 174 -10.93 10.77 -5.63
N ILE A 175 -10.06 11.78 -5.69
CA ILE A 175 -9.41 12.20 -6.93
C ILE A 175 -8.12 11.41 -7.10
N MET A 176 -7.97 10.76 -8.26
CA MET A 176 -6.74 10.22 -8.79
C MET A 176 -6.10 11.30 -9.67
N TYR A 177 -4.90 11.74 -9.33
CA TYR A 177 -4.20 12.81 -10.04
C TYR A 177 -2.87 12.29 -10.60
N PRO A 178 -2.81 11.86 -11.88
CA PRO A 178 -1.59 11.43 -12.55
C PRO A 178 -0.54 12.56 -12.55
N VAL A 179 0.74 12.20 -12.39
CA VAL A 179 1.85 13.18 -12.30
C VAL A 179 2.93 12.97 -13.37
N GLU A 180 2.73 12.03 -14.28
CA GLU A 180 3.57 11.78 -15.47
C GLU A 180 2.75 11.79 -16.74
#